data_ef0a90dc5461647207d65fbcca130f41
#
_entry.id   ef0a90dc5461647207d65fbcca130f41
#
_cell.length_a   1.000
_cell.length_b   1.000
_cell.length_c   1.000
_cell.angle_alpha   90.00
_cell.angle_beta   90.00
_cell.angle_gamma   90.00
#
_symmetry.space_group_name_H-M   'P 1'
#
loop_
_entity.id
_entity.type
_entity.pdbx_description
1 polymer ?
#
loop_
_entity_poly.entity_id
_entity_poly.type
_entity_poly.pdbx_seq_one_letter_code
_entity_poly.pdbx_strand_id
1 'polypeptide(L)'
;LPESAGEYAARIDSADTRIRRFLVKEDIITIPDYVKDLDTNVPWIVRPGGPNFWEQVQFRNPTPDHLHAVIPGHRFDGLLERHNTHPIRGKITSAARTEGWGVYLEEAFMNVGLLDDVPRVRELIHIFGIFRAARVPADVWLQLNEMTVDEVVAWWMERTPWLDENVARVDAEIYLRRPPGYGLGYTIGMLQMQQ
;
A
#
# COMPACT_ATOMS: atom_id res chain seq x y z
N LEU A 1 -16.14 -12.84 0.52
CA LEU A 1 -15.61 -12.10 1.67
C LEU A 1 -15.46 -13.04 2.87
N PRO A 2 -14.58 -12.75 3.84
CA PRO A 2 -14.54 -13.51 5.08
C PRO A 2 -15.81 -13.28 5.89
N GLU A 3 -16.25 -14.32 6.62
CA GLU A 3 -17.46 -14.28 7.46
C GLU A 3 -17.13 -14.00 8.93
N SER A 4 -15.83 -14.05 9.28
CA SER A 4 -15.36 -13.81 10.65
C SER A 4 -13.94 -13.22 10.68
N ALA A 5 -13.59 -12.61 11.81
CA ALA A 5 -12.23 -12.15 12.08
C ALA A 5 -11.19 -13.29 12.01
N GLY A 6 -11.58 -14.49 12.47
CA GLY A 6 -10.70 -15.67 12.39
C GLY A 6 -10.43 -16.12 10.96
N GLU A 7 -11.43 -16.10 10.08
CA GLU A 7 -11.24 -16.41 8.66
C GLU A 7 -10.33 -15.37 7.99
N TYR A 8 -10.53 -14.10 8.30
CA TYR A 8 -9.66 -13.05 7.75
C TYR A 8 -8.21 -13.19 8.25
N ALA A 9 -8.01 -13.47 9.53
CA ALA A 9 -6.68 -13.72 10.09
C ALA A 9 -5.99 -14.90 9.40
N ALA A 10 -6.70 -15.99 9.11
CA ALA A 10 -6.15 -17.12 8.38
C ALA A 10 -5.73 -16.75 6.94
N ARG A 11 -6.43 -15.83 6.27
CA ARG A 11 -6.03 -15.29 4.96
C ARG A 11 -4.76 -14.43 5.05
N ILE A 12 -4.63 -13.63 6.11
CA ILE A 12 -3.41 -12.86 6.40
C ILE A 12 -2.23 -13.80 6.62
N ASP A 13 -2.36 -14.82 7.45
CA ASP A 13 -1.31 -15.81 7.72
C ASP A 13 -0.89 -16.55 6.45
N SER A 14 -1.85 -16.89 5.59
CA SER A 14 -1.60 -17.50 4.30
C SER A 14 -0.80 -16.58 3.38
N ALA A 15 -1.15 -15.29 3.32
CA ALA A 15 -0.44 -14.29 2.53
C ALA A 15 0.99 -14.09 3.05
N ASP A 16 1.18 -13.94 4.35
CA ASP A 16 2.50 -13.81 4.99
C ASP A 16 3.39 -15.00 4.69
N THR A 17 2.87 -16.21 4.89
CA THR A 17 3.59 -17.46 4.62
C THR A 17 4.00 -17.57 3.15
N ARG A 18 3.10 -17.21 2.23
CA ARG A 18 3.36 -17.23 0.79
C ARG A 18 4.50 -16.28 0.42
N ILE A 19 4.44 -15.04 0.90
CA ILE A 19 5.46 -14.03 0.63
C ILE A 19 6.81 -14.47 1.19
N ARG A 20 6.88 -14.89 2.46
CA ARG A 20 8.15 -15.32 3.08
C ARG A 20 8.78 -16.50 2.34
N ARG A 21 7.97 -17.49 1.95
CA ARG A 21 8.47 -18.64 1.17
C ARG A 21 9.04 -18.19 -0.19
N PHE A 22 8.38 -17.25 -0.85
CA PHE A 22 8.84 -16.74 -2.13
C PHE A 22 10.14 -15.96 -1.98
N LEU A 23 10.26 -15.07 -0.99
CA LEU A 23 11.47 -14.30 -0.71
C LEU A 23 12.69 -15.20 -0.49
N VAL A 24 12.53 -16.29 0.26
CA VAL A 24 13.62 -17.26 0.53
C VAL A 24 13.92 -18.11 -0.69
N LYS A 25 12.89 -18.62 -1.36
CA LYS A 25 13.05 -19.52 -2.53
C LYS A 25 13.77 -18.83 -3.68
N GLU A 26 13.44 -17.59 -3.95
CA GLU A 26 14.01 -16.81 -5.06
C GLU A 26 15.28 -16.03 -4.65
N ASP A 27 15.78 -16.23 -3.42
CA ASP A 27 16.98 -15.58 -2.87
C ASP A 27 16.96 -14.04 -3.00
N ILE A 28 15.76 -13.46 -2.86
CA ILE A 28 15.54 -12.01 -3.03
C ILE A 28 16.13 -11.23 -1.88
N ILE A 29 15.91 -11.71 -0.64
CA ILE A 29 16.44 -11.12 0.58
C ILE A 29 16.82 -12.19 1.60
N THR A 30 17.82 -11.90 2.42
CA THR A 30 18.04 -12.62 3.68
C THR A 30 17.12 -12.03 4.74
N ILE A 31 16.24 -12.86 5.29
CA ILE A 31 15.33 -12.43 6.36
C ILE A 31 16.09 -12.49 7.69
N PRO A 32 16.34 -11.36 8.37
CA PRO A 32 17.02 -11.35 9.67
C PRO A 32 16.20 -12.05 10.76
N ASP A 33 16.87 -12.61 11.76
CA ASP A 33 16.22 -13.35 12.84
C ASP A 33 15.19 -12.52 13.63
N TYR A 34 15.41 -11.21 13.77
CA TYR A 34 14.47 -10.32 14.47
C TYR A 34 13.17 -10.09 13.71
N VAL A 35 13.07 -10.49 12.43
CA VAL A 35 11.82 -10.41 11.64
C VAL A 35 10.77 -11.42 12.15
N LYS A 36 11.16 -12.42 12.95
CA LYS A 36 10.19 -13.28 13.65
C LYS A 36 9.24 -12.49 14.56
N ASP A 37 9.69 -11.33 15.07
CA ASP A 37 8.91 -10.46 15.96
C ASP A 37 8.09 -9.41 15.18
N LEU A 38 8.05 -9.49 13.85
CA LEU A 38 7.25 -8.60 13.02
C LEU A 38 5.77 -8.85 13.27
N ASP A 39 5.05 -7.81 13.71
CA ASP A 39 3.59 -7.87 13.80
C ASP A 39 2.97 -7.93 12.40
N THR A 40 2.37 -9.07 12.08
CA THR A 40 1.70 -9.34 10.81
C THR A 40 0.19 -9.20 10.91
N ASN A 41 -0.35 -8.93 12.11
CA ASN A 41 -1.78 -8.84 12.33
C ASN A 41 -2.39 -7.61 11.62
N VAL A 42 -3.41 -7.87 10.82
CA VAL A 42 -4.22 -6.82 10.17
C VAL A 42 -5.65 -6.94 10.70
N PRO A 43 -6.17 -5.94 11.42
CA PRO A 43 -7.49 -6.04 12.02
C PRO A 43 -8.59 -6.10 10.93
N TRP A 44 -9.58 -6.97 11.14
CA TRP A 44 -10.77 -7.03 10.31
C TRP A 44 -11.84 -6.10 10.87
N ILE A 45 -12.00 -4.95 10.23
CA ILE A 45 -12.96 -3.92 10.65
C ILE A 45 -14.09 -3.89 9.63
N VAL A 46 -15.29 -4.28 10.04
CA VAL A 46 -16.50 -4.15 9.22
C VAL A 46 -17.25 -2.88 9.62
N ARG A 47 -17.39 -1.97 8.68
CA ARG A 47 -18.08 -0.69 8.90
C ARG A 47 -19.60 -0.86 8.72
N PRO A 48 -20.41 -0.03 9.38
CA PRO A 48 -21.82 0.08 9.02
C PRO A 48 -21.96 0.41 7.52
N GLY A 49 -22.81 -0.33 6.81
CA GLY A 49 -22.97 -0.17 5.35
C GLY A 49 -22.10 -1.10 4.51
N GLY A 50 -21.23 -1.88 5.15
CA GLY A 50 -20.36 -2.86 4.48
C GLY A 50 -19.00 -2.29 4.05
N PRO A 51 -18.13 -3.17 3.53
CA PRO A 51 -16.80 -2.78 3.09
C PRO A 51 -16.86 -2.00 1.77
N ASN A 52 -16.05 -0.95 1.67
CA ASN A 52 -15.82 -0.24 0.42
C ASN A 52 -15.03 -1.10 -0.59
N PHE A 53 -14.85 -0.59 -1.81
CA PHE A 53 -14.14 -1.32 -2.86
C PHE A 53 -12.73 -1.78 -2.41
N TRP A 54 -11.95 -0.91 -1.77
CA TRP A 54 -10.61 -1.20 -1.30
C TRP A 54 -10.58 -2.31 -0.24
N GLU A 55 -11.46 -2.19 0.77
CA GLU A 55 -11.61 -3.19 1.82
C GLU A 55 -12.09 -4.55 1.26
N GLN A 56 -12.99 -4.54 0.26
CA GLN A 56 -13.43 -5.77 -0.40
C GLN A 56 -12.28 -6.51 -1.09
N VAL A 57 -11.37 -5.78 -1.72
CA VAL A 57 -10.20 -6.36 -2.36
C VAL A 57 -9.27 -6.98 -1.32
N GLN A 58 -8.92 -6.23 -0.27
CA GLN A 58 -8.06 -6.70 0.81
C GLN A 58 -8.65 -7.94 1.51
N PHE A 59 -9.95 -7.93 1.78
CA PHE A 59 -10.62 -9.05 2.45
C PHE A 59 -10.65 -10.32 1.60
N ARG A 60 -10.72 -10.19 0.27
CA ARG A 60 -10.69 -11.35 -0.64
C ARG A 60 -9.30 -11.93 -0.81
N ASN A 61 -8.34 -11.08 -1.06
CA ASN A 61 -6.93 -11.44 -1.23
C ASN A 61 -6.02 -10.37 -0.62
N PRO A 62 -5.55 -10.56 0.62
CA PRO A 62 -4.70 -9.59 1.30
C PRO A 62 -3.27 -9.54 0.78
N THR A 63 -2.84 -10.44 -0.12
CA THR A 63 -1.44 -10.54 -0.53
C THR A 63 -0.86 -9.24 -1.09
N PRO A 64 -1.52 -8.51 -2.01
CA PRO A 64 -0.97 -7.25 -2.53
C PRO A 64 -0.79 -6.18 -1.43
N ASP A 65 -1.79 -6.04 -0.57
CA ASP A 65 -1.71 -5.09 0.54
C ASP A 65 -0.67 -5.52 1.60
N HIS A 66 -0.54 -6.83 1.84
CA HIS A 66 0.46 -7.37 2.75
C HIS A 66 1.90 -7.13 2.26
N LEU A 67 2.14 -7.21 0.94
CA LEU A 67 3.39 -6.79 0.32
C LEU A 67 3.70 -5.31 0.60
N HIS A 68 2.70 -4.46 0.45
CA HIS A 68 2.82 -3.02 0.64
C HIS A 68 3.01 -2.64 2.12
N ALA A 69 2.12 -3.12 2.97
CA ALA A 69 2.01 -2.64 4.34
C ALA A 69 2.83 -3.44 5.35
N VAL A 70 3.12 -4.71 5.08
CA VAL A 70 3.70 -5.61 6.09
C VAL A 70 5.09 -6.10 5.67
N ILE A 71 5.19 -7.11 4.80
CA ILE A 71 6.47 -7.71 4.41
C ILE A 71 6.57 -7.92 2.88
N PRO A 72 7.63 -7.46 2.23
CA PRO A 72 8.75 -6.65 2.74
C PRO A 72 8.46 -5.14 2.80
N GLY A 73 7.18 -4.75 2.98
CA GLY A 73 6.68 -3.39 2.98
C GLY A 73 6.96 -2.58 4.25
N HIS A 74 6.05 -1.68 4.60
CA HIS A 74 6.25 -0.65 5.63
C HIS A 74 6.68 -1.17 6.99
N ARG A 75 6.05 -2.24 7.50
CA ARG A 75 6.38 -2.75 8.83
C ARG A 75 7.76 -3.40 8.87
N PHE A 76 8.10 -4.16 7.83
CA PHE A 76 9.41 -4.76 7.67
C PHE A 76 10.50 -3.69 7.51
N ASP A 77 10.30 -2.73 6.61
CA ASP A 77 11.22 -1.61 6.39
C ASP A 77 11.44 -0.81 7.68
N GLY A 78 10.37 -0.47 8.40
CA GLY A 78 10.47 0.21 9.68
C GLY A 78 11.16 -0.62 10.78
N LEU A 79 11.06 -1.95 10.72
CA LEU A 79 11.81 -2.83 11.61
C LEU A 79 13.31 -2.81 11.29
N LEU A 80 13.68 -2.87 10.01
CA LEU A 80 15.07 -2.71 9.55
C LEU A 80 15.64 -1.35 9.94
N GLU A 81 14.86 -0.28 9.80
CA GLU A 81 15.27 1.07 10.18
C GLU A 81 15.57 1.17 11.67
N ARG A 82 14.76 0.58 12.52
CA ARG A 82 15.01 0.54 13.99
C ARG A 82 16.27 -0.22 14.38
N HIS A 83 16.66 -1.21 13.60
CA HIS A 83 17.89 -2.00 13.82
C HIS A 83 19.10 -1.40 13.09
N ASN A 84 18.92 -0.32 12.35
CA ASN A 84 20.02 0.35 11.64
C ASN A 84 20.91 1.11 12.63
N THR A 85 22.16 0.70 12.74
CA THR A 85 23.15 1.32 13.65
C THR A 85 23.77 2.58 13.10
N HIS A 86 23.50 2.94 11.83
CA HIS A 86 24.07 4.15 11.22
C HIS A 86 23.47 5.41 11.87
N PRO A 87 24.30 6.35 12.37
CA PRO A 87 23.82 7.46 13.20
C PRO A 87 22.91 8.47 12.48
N ILE A 88 22.91 8.47 11.15
CA ILE A 88 22.14 9.42 10.32
C ILE A 88 21.00 8.70 9.60
N ARG A 89 21.25 7.54 8.98
CA ARG A 89 20.26 6.88 8.10
C ARG A 89 18.94 6.56 8.78
N GLY A 90 18.97 6.09 10.01
CA GLY A 90 17.77 5.82 10.79
C GLY A 90 16.98 7.07 11.24
N LYS A 91 17.45 8.28 10.88
CA LYS A 91 16.78 9.56 11.19
C LYS A 91 16.24 10.28 9.96
N ILE A 92 16.54 9.77 8.76
CA ILE A 92 16.10 10.35 7.51
C ILE A 92 14.82 9.63 7.08
N THR A 93 13.70 10.33 7.14
CA THR A 93 12.41 9.84 6.67
C THR A 93 12.00 10.57 5.39
N SER A 94 11.36 9.84 4.47
CA SER A 94 10.83 10.41 3.24
C SER A 94 9.58 9.66 2.83
N ALA A 95 8.46 10.38 2.64
CA ALA A 95 7.23 9.80 2.14
C ALA A 95 7.43 9.15 0.76
N ALA A 96 8.23 9.75 -0.11
CA ALA A 96 8.56 9.20 -1.41
C ALA A 96 9.28 7.85 -1.30
N ARG A 97 10.20 7.70 -0.35
CA ARG A 97 10.86 6.41 -0.11
C ARG A 97 9.89 5.40 0.48
N THR A 98 9.16 5.77 1.50
CA THR A 98 8.31 4.84 2.25
C THR A 98 7.11 4.39 1.41
N GLU A 99 6.35 5.31 0.88
CA GLU A 99 5.15 5.00 0.09
C GLU A 99 5.51 4.45 -1.30
N GLY A 100 6.54 5.02 -1.93
CA GLY A 100 7.05 4.53 -3.21
C GLY A 100 7.55 3.09 -3.12
N TRP A 101 8.21 2.72 -2.02
CA TRP A 101 8.61 1.34 -1.73
C TRP A 101 7.41 0.39 -1.71
N GLY A 102 6.35 0.72 -0.95
CA GLY A 102 5.15 -0.11 -0.89
C GLY A 102 4.51 -0.33 -2.26
N VAL A 103 4.37 0.73 -3.07
CA VAL A 103 3.80 0.64 -4.42
C VAL A 103 4.71 -0.15 -5.36
N TYR A 104 6.02 0.08 -5.29
CA TYR A 104 7.01 -0.66 -6.07
C TYR A 104 6.94 -2.17 -5.81
N LEU A 105 6.79 -2.58 -4.55
CA LEU A 105 6.69 -3.99 -4.19
C LEU A 105 5.49 -4.70 -4.83
N GLU A 106 4.33 -4.06 -4.88
CA GLU A 106 3.14 -4.64 -5.50
C GLU A 106 3.40 -4.98 -6.97
N GLU A 107 4.00 -4.05 -7.72
CA GLU A 107 4.31 -4.23 -9.14
C GLU A 107 5.49 -5.18 -9.35
N ALA A 108 6.56 -5.04 -8.57
CA ALA A 108 7.74 -5.88 -8.69
C ALA A 108 7.40 -7.35 -8.43
N PHE A 109 6.66 -7.65 -7.36
CA PHE A 109 6.30 -9.03 -7.03
C PHE A 109 5.24 -9.63 -7.98
N MET A 110 4.39 -8.80 -8.58
CA MET A 110 3.56 -9.21 -9.70
C MET A 110 4.41 -9.62 -10.90
N ASN A 111 5.46 -8.85 -11.22
CA ASN A 111 6.30 -9.08 -12.39
C ASN A 111 7.24 -10.29 -12.24
N VAL A 112 7.65 -10.65 -11.02
CA VAL A 112 8.47 -11.84 -10.75
C VAL A 112 7.67 -13.10 -10.44
N GLY A 113 6.34 -13.06 -10.58
CA GLY A 113 5.49 -14.25 -10.58
C GLY A 113 4.92 -14.68 -9.23
N LEU A 114 5.10 -13.92 -8.15
CA LEU A 114 4.49 -14.26 -6.84
C LEU A 114 2.97 -14.43 -6.93
N LEU A 115 2.32 -13.70 -7.82
CA LEU A 115 0.87 -13.59 -7.92
C LEU A 115 0.30 -14.26 -9.20
N ASP A 116 1.07 -15.05 -9.92
CA ASP A 116 0.66 -15.61 -11.24
C ASP A 116 -0.54 -16.56 -11.18
N ASP A 117 -0.77 -17.20 -10.03
CA ASP A 117 -1.92 -18.05 -9.78
C ASP A 117 -3.16 -17.30 -9.28
N VAL A 118 -3.07 -15.97 -9.08
CA VAL A 118 -4.20 -15.15 -8.61
C VAL A 118 -4.92 -14.55 -9.82
N PRO A 119 -6.16 -14.97 -10.10
CA PRO A 119 -6.91 -14.46 -11.24
C PRO A 119 -7.07 -12.94 -11.18
N ARG A 120 -6.77 -12.26 -12.29
CA ARG A 120 -6.97 -10.83 -12.50
C ARG A 120 -6.21 -9.91 -11.53
N VAL A 121 -5.18 -10.41 -10.86
CA VAL A 121 -4.37 -9.60 -9.94
C VAL A 121 -3.61 -8.49 -10.67
N ARG A 122 -3.20 -8.73 -11.93
CA ARG A 122 -2.53 -7.71 -12.75
C ARG A 122 -3.43 -6.50 -12.99
N GLU A 123 -4.68 -6.73 -13.39
CA GLU A 123 -5.65 -5.64 -13.59
C GLU A 123 -5.89 -4.89 -12.29
N LEU A 124 -5.97 -5.61 -11.17
CA LEU A 124 -6.17 -5.01 -9.86
C LEU A 124 -5.02 -4.10 -9.45
N ILE A 125 -3.76 -4.55 -9.62
CA ILE A 125 -2.58 -3.75 -9.30
C ILE A 125 -2.53 -2.49 -10.19
N HIS A 126 -2.89 -2.60 -11.47
CA HIS A 126 -2.98 -1.43 -12.36
C HIS A 126 -4.14 -0.49 -11.98
N ILE A 127 -5.29 -1.00 -11.55
CA ILE A 127 -6.38 -0.18 -10.99
C ILE A 127 -5.88 0.60 -9.77
N PHE A 128 -5.14 -0.03 -8.88
CA PHE A 128 -4.52 0.65 -7.74
C PHE A 128 -3.45 1.67 -8.19
N GLY A 129 -2.71 1.36 -9.25
CA GLY A 129 -1.78 2.29 -9.86
C GLY A 129 -2.46 3.57 -10.37
N ILE A 130 -3.61 3.45 -11.04
CA ILE A 130 -4.41 4.61 -11.49
C ILE A 130 -4.87 5.45 -10.30
N PHE A 131 -5.39 4.81 -9.26
CA PHE A 131 -5.83 5.49 -8.04
C PHE A 131 -4.67 6.26 -7.38
N ARG A 132 -3.48 5.63 -7.30
CA ARG A 132 -2.29 6.27 -6.72
C ARG A 132 -1.73 7.37 -7.62
N ALA A 133 -1.79 7.22 -8.94
CA ALA A 133 -1.38 8.27 -9.86
C ALA A 133 -2.25 9.53 -9.72
N ALA A 134 -3.53 9.37 -9.47
CA ALA A 134 -4.45 10.48 -9.21
C ALA A 134 -4.12 11.26 -7.93
N ARG A 135 -3.40 10.67 -6.98
CA ARG A 135 -2.91 11.36 -5.77
C ARG A 135 -1.95 12.49 -6.10
N VAL A 136 -1.17 12.36 -7.15
CA VAL A 136 -0.15 13.35 -7.53
C VAL A 136 -0.78 14.72 -7.83
N PRO A 137 -1.67 14.88 -8.83
CA PRO A 137 -2.31 16.16 -9.07
C PRO A 137 -3.21 16.61 -7.91
N ALA A 138 -3.89 15.70 -7.24
CA ALA A 138 -4.75 16.01 -6.11
C ALA A 138 -3.98 16.72 -4.97
N ASP A 139 -2.83 16.19 -4.57
CA ASP A 139 -1.98 16.80 -3.54
C ASP A 139 -1.47 18.18 -4.00
N VAL A 140 -0.98 18.29 -5.25
CA VAL A 140 -0.49 19.55 -5.79
C VAL A 140 -1.57 20.64 -5.78
N TRP A 141 -2.75 20.36 -6.32
CA TRP A 141 -3.83 21.35 -6.41
C TRP A 141 -4.33 21.79 -5.04
N LEU A 142 -4.44 20.86 -4.08
CA LEU A 142 -4.84 21.19 -2.71
C LEU A 142 -3.79 22.06 -2.01
N GLN A 143 -2.51 21.73 -2.16
CA GLN A 143 -1.42 22.49 -1.51
C GLN A 143 -1.22 23.87 -2.13
N LEU A 144 -1.50 24.02 -3.42
CA LEU A 144 -1.47 25.31 -4.13
C LEU A 144 -2.76 26.13 -3.96
N ASN A 145 -3.78 25.60 -3.32
CA ASN A 145 -5.13 26.17 -3.23
C ASN A 145 -5.77 26.42 -4.63
N GLU A 146 -5.44 25.59 -5.59
CA GLU A 146 -6.02 25.65 -6.95
C GLU A 146 -7.37 24.95 -7.03
N MET A 147 -7.61 23.96 -6.15
CA MET A 147 -8.89 23.26 -6.01
C MET A 147 -9.25 23.09 -4.54
N THR A 148 -10.53 23.09 -4.27
CA THR A 148 -11.10 22.70 -2.98
C THR A 148 -11.12 21.18 -2.83
N VAL A 149 -11.32 20.67 -1.61
CA VAL A 149 -11.50 19.22 -1.37
C VAL A 149 -12.64 18.66 -2.22
N ASP A 150 -13.77 19.35 -2.30
CA ASP A 150 -14.94 18.88 -3.06
C ASP A 150 -14.65 18.81 -4.57
N GLU A 151 -13.93 19.78 -5.13
CA GLU A 151 -13.52 19.75 -6.53
C GLU A 151 -12.53 18.62 -6.81
N VAL A 152 -11.57 18.38 -5.93
CA VAL A 152 -10.63 17.24 -6.06
C VAL A 152 -11.37 15.92 -5.98
N VAL A 153 -12.29 15.76 -5.04
CA VAL A 153 -13.11 14.54 -4.92
C VAL A 153 -13.94 14.31 -6.19
N ALA A 154 -14.61 15.32 -6.71
CA ALA A 154 -15.39 15.23 -7.95
C ALA A 154 -14.51 14.84 -9.15
N TRP A 155 -13.34 15.46 -9.29
CA TRP A 155 -12.35 15.15 -10.32
C TRP A 155 -11.86 13.71 -10.21
N TRP A 156 -11.64 13.23 -9.00
CA TRP A 156 -11.16 11.87 -8.74
C TRP A 156 -12.21 10.82 -9.09
N MET A 157 -13.44 11.03 -8.63
CA MET A 157 -14.57 10.13 -8.89
C MET A 157 -14.87 10.00 -10.39
N GLU A 158 -14.70 11.07 -11.18
CA GLU A 158 -14.85 11.01 -12.64
C GLU A 158 -13.84 10.02 -13.28
N ARG A 159 -12.63 9.91 -12.73
CA ARG A 159 -11.53 9.11 -13.29
C ARG A 159 -11.43 7.72 -12.68
N THR A 160 -11.99 7.55 -11.51
CA THR A 160 -12.02 6.27 -10.78
C THR A 160 -13.44 5.90 -10.37
N PRO A 161 -14.35 5.63 -11.36
CA PRO A 161 -15.77 5.43 -11.07
C PRO A 161 -16.10 4.19 -10.25
N TRP A 162 -15.12 3.30 -10.02
CA TRP A 162 -15.23 2.16 -9.11
C TRP A 162 -14.91 2.51 -7.65
N LEU A 163 -14.37 3.70 -7.39
CA LEU A 163 -13.98 4.14 -6.07
C LEU A 163 -15.20 4.70 -5.33
N ASP A 164 -15.27 4.43 -4.05
CA ASP A 164 -16.28 5.03 -3.18
C ASP A 164 -15.89 6.50 -2.88
N GLU A 165 -16.82 7.43 -2.94
CA GLU A 165 -16.57 8.86 -2.72
C GLU A 165 -15.89 9.13 -1.36
N ASN A 166 -16.29 8.42 -0.31
CA ASN A 166 -15.68 8.57 1.01
C ASN A 166 -14.19 8.20 1.03
N VAL A 167 -13.74 7.28 0.18
CA VAL A 167 -12.32 6.94 0.05
C VAL A 167 -11.56 8.09 -0.61
N ALA A 168 -12.08 8.65 -1.71
CA ALA A 168 -11.48 9.80 -2.36
C ALA A 168 -11.41 11.01 -1.41
N ARG A 169 -12.47 11.24 -0.61
CA ARG A 169 -12.53 12.33 0.36
C ARG A 169 -11.52 12.18 1.49
N VAL A 170 -11.40 10.99 2.07
CA VAL A 170 -10.41 10.70 3.12
C VAL A 170 -8.99 10.93 2.61
N ASP A 171 -8.68 10.49 1.39
CA ASP A 171 -7.36 10.72 0.78
C ASP A 171 -7.10 12.21 0.50
N ALA A 172 -8.07 12.94 -0.05
CA ALA A 172 -7.93 14.38 -0.28
C ALA A 172 -7.69 15.15 1.04
N GLU A 173 -8.42 14.81 2.09
CA GLU A 173 -8.24 15.43 3.40
C GLU A 173 -6.91 15.06 4.07
N ILE A 174 -6.37 13.86 3.82
CA ILE A 174 -5.06 13.46 4.35
C ILE A 174 -3.95 14.40 3.85
N TYR A 175 -4.00 14.85 2.60
CA TYR A 175 -2.96 15.75 2.04
C TYR A 175 -2.91 17.08 2.77
N LEU A 176 -4.03 17.57 3.30
CA LEU A 176 -4.08 18.78 4.12
C LEU A 176 -3.54 18.57 5.55
N ARG A 177 -3.42 17.32 6.00
CA ARG A 177 -2.93 16.95 7.35
C ARG A 177 -1.48 16.42 7.34
N ARG A 178 -0.90 16.16 6.17
CA ARG A 178 0.46 15.69 5.98
C ARG A 178 1.33 16.79 5.40
N PRO A 179 2.65 16.66 5.49
CA PRO A 179 3.54 17.58 4.77
C PRO A 179 3.23 17.60 3.28
N PRO A 180 3.36 18.76 2.59
CA PRO A 180 3.20 18.85 1.15
C PRO A 180 4.01 17.80 0.40
N GLY A 181 3.41 17.18 -0.62
CA GLY A 181 4.06 16.14 -1.40
C GLY A 181 3.87 14.72 -0.87
N TYR A 182 3.04 14.51 0.15
CA TYR A 182 2.75 13.15 0.65
C TYR A 182 2.10 12.27 -0.43
N GLY A 183 1.10 12.80 -1.15
CA GLY A 183 0.45 12.11 -2.26
C GLY A 183 1.37 11.83 -3.45
N LEU A 184 2.34 12.72 -3.72
CA LEU A 184 3.37 12.51 -4.73
C LEU A 184 4.26 11.30 -4.39
N GLY A 185 4.46 11.03 -3.11
CA GLY A 185 5.35 9.98 -2.61
C GLY A 185 5.04 8.60 -3.17
N TYR A 186 3.78 8.31 -3.43
CA TYR A 186 3.35 7.00 -3.96
C TYR A 186 3.89 6.73 -5.37
N THR A 187 3.40 7.44 -6.36
CA THR A 187 3.75 7.18 -7.77
C THR A 187 5.14 7.70 -8.12
N ILE A 188 5.50 8.91 -7.71
CA ILE A 188 6.81 9.47 -8.02
C ILE A 188 7.90 8.69 -7.30
N GLY A 189 7.68 8.30 -6.03
CA GLY A 189 8.61 7.46 -5.28
C GLY A 189 8.81 6.09 -5.93
N MET A 190 7.72 5.43 -6.38
CA MET A 190 7.82 4.18 -7.14
C MET A 190 8.66 4.33 -8.42
N LEU A 191 8.39 5.37 -9.22
CA LEU A 191 9.14 5.62 -10.46
C LEU A 191 10.64 5.88 -10.21
N GLN A 192 10.99 6.49 -9.08
CA GLN A 192 12.39 6.68 -8.69
C GLN A 192 13.08 5.37 -8.32
N MET A 193 12.35 4.38 -7.81
CA MET A 193 12.89 3.05 -7.48
C MET A 193 13.05 2.14 -8.70
N GLN A 194 12.36 2.44 -9.78
CA GLN A 194 12.46 1.69 -11.04
C GLN A 194 13.65 2.11 -11.92
N GLN A 195 14.32 3.20 -11.57
CA GLN A 195 15.53 3.69 -12.27
C GLN A 195 16.82 3.02 -11.81
#